data_38b6321a7a384137490fc31544066650
#
_entry.id   38b6321a7a384137490fc31544066650
#
_cell.length_a   1.000
_cell.length_b   1.000
_cell.length_c   1.000
_cell.angle_alpha   90.00
_cell.angle_beta   90.00
_cell.angle_gamma   90.00
#
_symmetry.space_group_name_H-M   'P 1'
#
loop_
_entity.id
_entity.type
_entity.pdbx_description
1 polymer ?
#
loop_
_entity_poly.entity_id
_entity_poly.type
_entity_poly.pdbx_seq_one_letter_code
_entity_poly.pdbx_strand_id
1 'polypeptide(L)'
;MTNEGIKVGLDMARLCRSVLLEKKLKPDYLEQLDPDKLFSVCEYHCLTAMVCMALEYNRITPDAKWAEARAKSIRKNMLLDAERAQITAFLEQEHIWYMPLKGSLLKEFYPRAGMRQMSDNDILFDASKRKTVTHFMKNRGYHLKGDNGAHCDEWLKEPVYNFEMHLNLFTPGQDKTGYFEKTKERLVRVDEKRYEYRFTDEDFYIYMVAHAHKHYRGGGTGFRTLADFYIFLDKKEESLNFAYITAELEKLGMADFEQLMRNTAQHFFSERMQLSEEEQNAVKFMLGAGTYGNLDNLIKKTGKMLNADSKAEYLIRRFFPTMEWWNYYFPKTIDHPVLVIPYFFYRIGRMLTVRRKRNIDELKIILKKNEREFRAK
;
A
#
# COMPACT_ATOMS: atom_id res chain seq x y z
N MET A 1 -15.43 -1.03 11.07
CA MET A 1 -15.43 -2.44 11.53
C MET A 1 -16.15 -2.51 12.85
N THR A 2 -16.94 -3.56 13.09
CA THR A 2 -17.59 -3.80 14.39
C THR A 2 -16.57 -4.20 15.45
N ASN A 3 -16.91 -4.12 16.74
CA ASN A 3 -16.04 -4.59 17.82
C ASN A 3 -15.66 -6.08 17.64
N GLU A 4 -16.57 -6.90 17.14
CA GLU A 4 -16.32 -8.29 16.80
C GLU A 4 -15.28 -8.42 15.66
N GLY A 5 -15.40 -7.62 14.62
CA GLY A 5 -14.44 -7.62 13.52
C GLY A 5 -13.03 -7.20 13.95
N ILE A 6 -12.90 -6.26 14.91
CA ILE A 6 -11.60 -5.89 15.49
C ILE A 6 -11.02 -7.07 16.29
N LYS A 7 -11.84 -7.80 17.04
CA LYS A 7 -11.40 -9.00 17.76
C LYS A 7 -10.81 -10.04 16.81
N VAL A 8 -11.55 -10.40 15.77
CA VAL A 8 -11.08 -11.38 14.76
C VAL A 8 -9.83 -10.86 14.03
N GLY A 9 -9.75 -9.54 13.78
CA GLY A 9 -8.54 -8.91 13.22
C GLY A 9 -7.33 -9.05 14.15
N LEU A 10 -7.52 -8.94 15.45
CA LEU A 10 -6.45 -9.19 16.44
C LEU A 10 -6.06 -10.67 16.49
N ASP A 11 -7.00 -11.59 16.31
CA ASP A 11 -6.71 -13.03 16.23
C ASP A 11 -5.87 -13.34 15.01
N MET A 12 -6.22 -12.78 13.83
CA MET A 12 -5.38 -12.83 12.62
C MET A 12 -3.97 -12.28 12.88
N ALA A 13 -3.87 -11.11 13.50
CA ALA A 13 -2.59 -10.47 13.77
C ALA A 13 -1.71 -11.30 14.73
N ARG A 14 -2.30 -11.93 15.75
CA ARG A 14 -1.60 -12.83 16.67
C ARG A 14 -1.11 -14.11 15.99
N LEU A 15 -1.88 -14.67 15.07
CA LEU A 15 -1.45 -15.80 14.24
C LEU A 15 -0.28 -15.41 13.34
N CYS A 16 -0.36 -14.27 12.66
CA CYS A 16 0.77 -13.75 11.87
C CYS A 16 2.02 -13.59 12.75
N ARG A 17 1.87 -13.00 13.94
CA ARG A 17 2.96 -12.87 14.90
C ARG A 17 3.54 -14.22 15.30
N SER A 18 2.70 -15.23 15.59
CA SER A 18 3.15 -16.55 16.02
C SER A 18 4.06 -17.22 14.99
N VAL A 19 3.72 -17.11 13.70
CA VAL A 19 4.50 -17.75 12.63
C VAL A 19 5.75 -16.94 12.25
N LEU A 20 5.73 -15.63 12.40
CA LEU A 20 6.90 -14.77 12.12
C LEU A 20 7.95 -14.86 13.25
N LEU A 21 7.52 -14.97 14.50
CA LEU A 21 8.41 -15.16 15.65
C LEU A 21 8.74 -16.62 15.95
N GLU A 22 8.16 -17.57 15.22
CA GLU A 22 8.25 -19.01 15.52
C GLU A 22 7.88 -19.35 16.97
N LYS A 23 6.85 -18.66 17.51
CA LYS A 23 6.32 -18.85 18.87
C LYS A 23 4.88 -19.36 18.83
N LYS A 24 4.64 -20.55 19.40
CA LYS A 24 3.31 -21.15 19.45
C LYS A 24 2.38 -20.38 20.37
N LEU A 25 1.12 -20.34 19.98
CA LEU A 25 0.01 -19.85 20.79
C LEU A 25 -0.45 -20.96 21.75
N LYS A 26 -1.10 -20.56 22.86
CA LYS A 26 -1.66 -21.49 23.82
C LYS A 26 -2.85 -22.25 23.20
N PRO A 27 -3.00 -23.57 23.49
CA PRO A 27 -4.11 -24.37 22.96
C PRO A 27 -5.49 -23.75 23.28
N ASP A 28 -5.74 -23.36 24.52
CA ASP A 28 -7.00 -22.76 24.95
C ASP A 28 -7.39 -21.49 24.17
N TYR A 29 -6.39 -20.76 23.69
CA TYR A 29 -6.61 -19.60 22.81
C TYR A 29 -7.01 -20.03 21.40
N LEU A 30 -6.36 -21.07 20.87
CA LEU A 30 -6.61 -21.57 19.52
C LEU A 30 -8.01 -22.18 19.38
N GLU A 31 -8.54 -22.82 20.45
CA GLU A 31 -9.87 -23.39 20.49
C GLU A 31 -10.99 -22.32 20.43
N GLN A 32 -10.68 -21.07 20.77
CA GLN A 32 -11.64 -19.96 20.73
C GLN A 32 -11.73 -19.27 19.37
N LEU A 33 -10.88 -19.64 18.41
CA LEU A 33 -10.89 -19.05 17.07
C LEU A 33 -12.14 -19.48 16.30
N ASP A 34 -12.73 -18.52 15.59
CA ASP A 34 -13.81 -18.77 14.62
C ASP A 34 -13.17 -18.85 13.20
N PRO A 35 -13.02 -20.07 12.62
CA PRO A 35 -12.26 -20.22 11.37
C PRO A 35 -12.89 -19.50 10.17
N ASP A 36 -14.22 -19.37 10.10
CA ASP A 36 -14.90 -18.75 8.97
C ASP A 36 -14.79 -17.23 9.01
N LYS A 37 -15.00 -16.64 10.18
CA LYS A 37 -14.78 -15.19 10.38
C LYS A 37 -13.32 -14.83 10.18
N LEU A 38 -12.41 -15.66 10.69
CA LEU A 38 -10.98 -15.47 10.53
C LEU A 38 -10.57 -15.48 9.05
N PHE A 39 -11.07 -16.43 8.26
CA PHE A 39 -10.79 -16.52 6.83
C PHE A 39 -11.19 -15.23 6.09
N SER A 40 -12.42 -14.76 6.31
CA SER A 40 -12.95 -13.55 5.68
C SER A 40 -12.12 -12.29 6.02
N VAL A 41 -11.67 -12.17 7.29
CA VAL A 41 -10.79 -11.06 7.70
C VAL A 41 -9.40 -11.20 7.06
N CYS A 42 -8.87 -12.41 6.97
CA CYS A 42 -7.59 -12.66 6.31
C CYS A 42 -7.62 -12.34 4.81
N GLU A 43 -8.71 -12.63 4.10
CA GLU A 43 -8.90 -12.22 2.70
C GLU A 43 -8.89 -10.70 2.57
N TYR A 44 -9.62 -10.00 3.44
CA TYR A 44 -9.66 -8.53 3.46
C TYR A 44 -8.29 -7.88 3.68
N HIS A 45 -7.40 -8.58 4.41
CA HIS A 45 -6.03 -8.15 4.68
C HIS A 45 -4.97 -8.75 3.74
N CYS A 46 -5.35 -9.61 2.79
CA CYS A 46 -4.40 -10.38 1.95
C CYS A 46 -3.35 -11.14 2.79
N LEU A 47 -3.81 -11.82 3.83
CA LEU A 47 -2.99 -12.57 4.78
C LEU A 47 -3.41 -14.04 4.92
N THR A 48 -4.30 -14.55 4.06
CA THR A 48 -4.80 -15.92 4.13
C THR A 48 -3.67 -16.96 4.08
N ALA A 49 -2.68 -16.77 3.21
CA ALA A 49 -1.56 -17.69 3.10
C ALA A 49 -0.67 -17.69 4.35
N MET A 50 -0.38 -16.51 4.92
CA MET A 50 0.41 -16.39 6.15
C MET A 50 -0.31 -17.04 7.32
N VAL A 51 -1.63 -16.78 7.47
CA VAL A 51 -2.42 -17.35 8.56
C VAL A 51 -2.62 -18.86 8.38
N CYS A 52 -2.78 -19.36 7.14
CA CYS A 52 -2.76 -20.80 6.87
C CYS A 52 -1.47 -21.45 7.41
N MET A 53 -0.33 -20.86 7.10
CA MET A 53 0.98 -21.35 7.60
C MET A 53 1.10 -21.21 9.13
N ALA A 54 0.46 -20.19 9.73
CA ALA A 54 0.41 -20.01 11.18
C ALA A 54 -0.45 -21.06 11.87
N LEU A 55 -1.58 -21.45 11.29
CA LEU A 55 -2.42 -22.53 11.78
C LEU A 55 -1.64 -23.86 11.78
N GLU A 56 -1.01 -24.21 10.67
CA GLU A 56 -0.16 -25.41 10.57
C GLU A 56 0.99 -25.38 11.60
N TYR A 57 1.65 -24.24 11.74
CA TYR A 57 2.72 -24.06 12.74
C TYR A 57 2.20 -24.34 14.18
N ASN A 58 0.98 -23.93 14.47
CA ASN A 58 0.30 -24.18 15.74
C ASN A 58 -0.38 -25.56 15.83
N ARG A 59 -0.13 -26.49 14.88
CA ARG A 59 -0.67 -27.86 14.82
C ARG A 59 -2.20 -27.91 14.61
N ILE A 60 -2.79 -26.88 14.03
CA ILE A 60 -4.16 -26.89 13.54
C ILE A 60 -4.10 -27.28 12.07
N THR A 61 -4.84 -28.32 11.69
CA THR A 61 -4.98 -28.70 10.27
C THR A 61 -5.95 -27.73 9.58
N PRO A 62 -5.49 -26.88 8.66
CA PRO A 62 -6.39 -25.99 7.93
C PRO A 62 -7.32 -26.80 7.01
N ASP A 63 -8.54 -26.35 6.83
CA ASP A 63 -9.45 -26.94 5.84
C ASP A 63 -9.01 -26.63 4.38
N ALA A 64 -9.72 -27.22 3.42
CA ALA A 64 -9.37 -27.11 2.00
C ALA A 64 -9.31 -25.67 1.49
N LYS A 65 -10.17 -24.76 1.96
CA LYS A 65 -10.16 -23.36 1.50
C LYS A 65 -8.88 -22.60 1.89
N TRP A 66 -8.33 -22.89 3.08
CA TRP A 66 -7.06 -22.31 3.53
C TRP A 66 -5.88 -22.85 2.73
N ALA A 67 -5.86 -24.18 2.50
CA ALA A 67 -4.82 -24.84 1.71
C ALA A 67 -4.82 -24.32 0.27
N GLU A 68 -6.01 -24.15 -0.33
CA GLU A 68 -6.16 -23.57 -1.67
C GLU A 68 -5.68 -22.12 -1.72
N ALA A 69 -6.07 -21.28 -0.76
CA ALA A 69 -5.65 -19.89 -0.69
C ALA A 69 -4.12 -19.75 -0.59
N ARG A 70 -3.46 -20.61 0.21
CA ARG A 70 -2.00 -20.68 0.29
C ARG A 70 -1.38 -21.10 -1.04
N ALA A 71 -1.86 -22.19 -1.64
CA ALA A 71 -1.35 -22.66 -2.93
C ALA A 71 -1.50 -21.60 -4.03
N LYS A 72 -2.64 -20.91 -4.07
CA LYS A 72 -2.93 -19.79 -4.98
C LYS A 72 -1.95 -18.62 -4.77
N SER A 73 -1.63 -18.27 -3.52
CA SER A 73 -0.64 -17.23 -3.21
C SER A 73 0.75 -17.59 -3.70
N ILE A 74 1.22 -18.80 -3.41
CA ILE A 74 2.52 -19.30 -3.86
C ILE A 74 2.58 -19.28 -5.40
N ARG A 75 1.58 -19.86 -6.06
CA ARG A 75 1.50 -19.91 -7.52
C ARG A 75 1.50 -18.51 -8.13
N LYS A 76 0.72 -17.57 -7.56
CA LYS A 76 0.69 -16.19 -8.06
C LYS A 76 2.05 -15.52 -7.94
N ASN A 77 2.74 -15.70 -6.81
CA ASN A 77 4.09 -15.14 -6.62
C ASN A 77 5.06 -15.68 -7.70
N MET A 78 5.05 -16.99 -7.93
CA MET A 78 5.92 -17.62 -8.95
C MET A 78 5.62 -17.09 -10.37
N LEU A 79 4.35 -16.95 -10.73
CA LEU A 79 3.94 -16.42 -12.04
C LEU A 79 4.35 -14.96 -12.21
N LEU A 80 4.15 -14.13 -11.18
CA LEU A 80 4.56 -12.73 -11.20
C LEU A 80 6.08 -12.58 -11.28
N ASP A 81 6.86 -13.45 -10.63
CA ASP A 81 8.32 -13.43 -10.70
C ASP A 81 8.84 -13.84 -12.07
N ALA A 82 8.29 -14.92 -12.63
CA ALA A 82 8.67 -15.38 -13.97
C ALA A 82 8.37 -14.30 -15.03
N GLU A 83 7.23 -13.65 -14.94
CA GLU A 83 6.87 -12.58 -15.88
C GLU A 83 7.70 -11.30 -15.64
N ARG A 84 8.00 -10.95 -14.37
CA ARG A 84 8.91 -9.84 -14.06
C ARG A 84 10.28 -10.08 -14.68
N ALA A 85 10.81 -11.30 -14.61
CA ALA A 85 12.08 -11.64 -15.23
C ALA A 85 12.09 -11.41 -16.74
N GLN A 86 10.98 -11.67 -17.44
CA GLN A 86 10.84 -11.40 -18.87
C GLN A 86 10.80 -9.90 -19.18
N ILE A 87 10.05 -9.14 -18.36
CA ILE A 87 9.95 -7.68 -18.52
C ILE A 87 11.30 -7.03 -18.25
N THR A 88 11.99 -7.41 -17.19
CA THR A 88 13.32 -6.85 -16.86
C THR A 88 14.39 -7.25 -17.86
N ALA A 89 14.34 -8.46 -18.43
CA ALA A 89 15.22 -8.86 -19.52
C ALA A 89 15.05 -7.99 -20.77
N PHE A 90 13.81 -7.64 -21.11
CA PHE A 90 13.53 -6.69 -22.17
C PHE A 90 14.11 -5.29 -21.84
N LEU A 91 13.94 -4.80 -20.62
CA LEU A 91 14.49 -3.49 -20.21
C LEU A 91 16.02 -3.47 -20.28
N GLU A 92 16.70 -4.57 -19.90
CA GLU A 92 18.15 -4.73 -20.07
C GLU A 92 18.56 -4.69 -21.57
N GLN A 93 17.84 -5.41 -22.44
CA GLN A 93 18.10 -5.48 -23.87
C GLN A 93 17.94 -4.10 -24.54
N GLU A 94 16.91 -3.34 -24.17
CA GLU A 94 16.62 -2.01 -24.71
C GLU A 94 17.42 -0.88 -24.03
N HIS A 95 18.36 -1.23 -23.15
CA HIS A 95 19.20 -0.27 -22.42
C HIS A 95 18.37 0.75 -21.62
N ILE A 96 17.27 0.29 -21.03
CA ILE A 96 16.35 1.09 -20.23
C ILE A 96 16.64 0.85 -18.74
N TRP A 97 17.06 1.88 -18.01
CA TRP A 97 17.24 1.73 -16.58
C TRP A 97 15.90 1.48 -15.89
N TYR A 98 15.93 0.63 -14.86
CA TYR A 98 14.75 0.23 -14.10
C TYR A 98 15.09 -0.11 -12.66
N MET A 99 14.06 -0.12 -11.81
CA MET A 99 14.13 -0.52 -10.41
C MET A 99 12.86 -1.26 -10.01
N PRO A 100 12.93 -2.55 -9.64
CA PRO A 100 11.84 -3.24 -8.95
C PRO A 100 11.53 -2.58 -7.61
N LEU A 101 10.25 -2.53 -7.23
CA LEU A 101 9.79 -1.79 -6.07
C LEU A 101 9.08 -2.67 -5.05
N LYS A 102 8.98 -2.18 -3.81
CA LYS A 102 8.08 -2.64 -2.74
C LYS A 102 8.00 -4.16 -2.55
N GLY A 103 6.81 -4.69 -2.83
CA GLY A 103 6.41 -6.06 -2.54
C GLY A 103 7.30 -7.12 -3.16
N SER A 104 7.82 -6.87 -4.37
CA SER A 104 8.73 -7.78 -5.05
C SER A 104 10.07 -7.96 -4.31
N LEU A 105 10.52 -6.93 -3.59
CA LEU A 105 11.72 -6.97 -2.76
C LEU A 105 11.39 -7.46 -1.34
N LEU A 106 10.34 -6.92 -0.71
CA LEU A 106 9.99 -7.26 0.66
C LEU A 106 9.64 -8.73 0.87
N LYS A 107 9.03 -9.39 -0.12
CA LYS A 107 8.69 -10.81 0.00
C LYS A 107 9.90 -11.72 0.20
N GLU A 108 11.09 -11.30 -0.25
CA GLU A 108 12.34 -12.06 -0.10
C GLU A 108 12.81 -12.13 1.36
N PHE A 109 12.38 -11.18 2.20
CA PHE A 109 12.70 -11.20 3.63
C PHE A 109 11.78 -12.12 4.44
N TYR A 110 10.62 -12.52 3.89
CA TYR A 110 9.69 -13.40 4.59
C TYR A 110 10.22 -14.85 4.66
N PRO A 111 10.00 -15.54 5.80
CA PRO A 111 10.59 -16.88 6.01
C PRO A 111 10.19 -17.95 4.99
N ARG A 112 9.01 -17.82 4.39
CA ARG A 112 8.46 -18.85 3.49
C ARG A 112 7.84 -18.23 2.24
N ALA A 113 8.03 -18.87 1.10
CA ALA A 113 7.43 -18.49 -0.17
C ALA A 113 5.89 -18.42 -0.07
N GLY A 114 5.32 -17.36 -0.63
CA GLY A 114 3.87 -17.10 -0.60
C GLY A 114 3.34 -16.54 0.72
N MET A 115 4.13 -16.45 1.78
CA MET A 115 3.72 -15.87 3.07
C MET A 115 3.32 -14.40 2.88
N ARG A 116 4.09 -13.65 2.11
CA ARG A 116 3.68 -12.33 1.64
C ARG A 116 2.91 -12.45 0.33
N GLN A 117 1.58 -12.31 0.40
CA GLN A 117 0.74 -12.33 -0.80
C GLN A 117 0.99 -11.09 -1.66
N MET A 118 1.21 -11.32 -2.97
CA MET A 118 1.42 -10.27 -3.95
C MET A 118 0.13 -9.95 -4.68
N SER A 119 -0.14 -8.65 -4.85
CA SER A 119 -1.28 -8.14 -5.66
C SER A 119 -0.84 -7.80 -7.08
N ASP A 120 0.33 -7.18 -7.15
CA ASP A 120 0.90 -6.50 -8.30
C ASP A 120 2.43 -6.62 -8.30
N ASN A 121 3.05 -6.18 -9.37
CA ASN A 121 4.48 -5.94 -9.47
C ASN A 121 4.71 -4.48 -9.87
N ASP A 122 5.42 -3.75 -9.06
CA ASP A 122 5.79 -2.36 -9.31
C ASP A 122 7.21 -2.29 -9.87
N ILE A 123 7.39 -1.58 -10.98
CA ILE A 123 8.71 -1.33 -11.60
C ILE A 123 8.80 0.14 -11.98
N LEU A 124 9.75 0.87 -11.39
CA LEU A 124 10.12 2.20 -11.86
C LEU A 124 11.10 2.06 -13.03
N PHE A 125 10.93 2.87 -14.06
CA PHE A 125 11.80 2.84 -15.24
C PHE A 125 11.98 4.23 -15.86
N ASP A 126 12.87 4.33 -16.85
CA ASP A 126 13.10 5.56 -17.60
C ASP A 126 11.82 6.04 -18.30
N ALA A 127 11.21 7.10 -17.77
CA ALA A 127 9.97 7.67 -18.29
C ALA A 127 10.07 8.12 -19.76
N SER A 128 11.26 8.48 -20.24
CA SER A 128 11.49 8.84 -21.65
C SER A 128 11.22 7.67 -22.60
N LYS A 129 11.30 6.43 -22.10
CA LYS A 129 11.10 5.18 -22.83
C LYS A 129 9.68 4.62 -22.74
N ARG A 130 8.72 5.39 -22.18
CA ARG A 130 7.32 4.95 -22.00
C ARG A 130 6.69 4.36 -23.26
N LYS A 131 6.96 4.94 -24.44
CA LYS A 131 6.40 4.44 -25.70
C LYS A 131 6.93 3.04 -26.05
N THR A 132 8.22 2.80 -25.88
CA THR A 132 8.88 1.51 -26.12
C THR A 132 8.30 0.44 -25.17
N VAL A 133 8.22 0.75 -23.88
CA VAL A 133 7.63 -0.16 -22.87
C VAL A 133 6.15 -0.42 -23.16
N THR A 134 5.38 0.60 -23.54
CA THR A 134 3.96 0.46 -23.93
C THR A 134 3.80 -0.51 -25.10
N HIS A 135 4.64 -0.41 -26.13
CA HIS A 135 4.60 -1.30 -27.29
C HIS A 135 4.91 -2.73 -26.88
N PHE A 136 5.95 -2.93 -26.08
CA PHE A 136 6.33 -4.25 -25.57
C PHE A 136 5.20 -4.89 -24.74
N MET A 137 4.61 -4.16 -23.78
CA MET A 137 3.53 -4.68 -22.95
C MET A 137 2.31 -5.10 -23.77
N LYS A 138 1.92 -4.28 -24.77
CA LYS A 138 0.83 -4.63 -25.68
C LYS A 138 1.12 -5.89 -26.49
N ASN A 139 2.32 -6.04 -27.04
CA ASN A 139 2.73 -7.21 -27.82
C ASN A 139 2.77 -8.49 -26.96
N ARG A 140 2.95 -8.37 -25.64
CA ARG A 140 2.84 -9.49 -24.70
C ARG A 140 1.40 -9.81 -24.28
N GLY A 141 0.41 -9.12 -24.84
CA GLY A 141 -1.01 -9.34 -24.56
C GLY A 141 -1.51 -8.64 -23.30
N TYR A 142 -0.79 -7.62 -22.82
CA TYR A 142 -1.30 -6.77 -21.75
C TYR A 142 -2.24 -5.70 -22.29
N HIS A 143 -3.24 -5.36 -21.49
CA HIS A 143 -4.10 -4.21 -21.73
C HIS A 143 -3.92 -3.18 -20.61
N LEU A 144 -4.01 -1.90 -20.95
CA LEU A 144 -3.86 -0.79 -20.02
C LEU A 144 -5.18 -0.60 -19.25
N LYS A 145 -5.11 -0.66 -17.91
CA LYS A 145 -6.24 -0.39 -17.03
C LYS A 145 -6.33 1.10 -16.71
N GLY A 146 -6.92 1.85 -17.60
CA GLY A 146 -7.05 3.30 -17.46
C GLY A 146 -5.73 4.05 -17.74
N ASP A 147 -5.82 5.36 -17.85
CA ASP A 147 -4.67 6.26 -17.97
C ASP A 147 -4.40 6.89 -16.61
N ASN A 148 -3.34 6.46 -15.94
CA ASN A 148 -2.90 7.05 -14.68
C ASN A 148 -2.00 8.28 -14.87
N GLY A 149 -1.78 8.68 -16.12
CA GLY A 149 -1.11 9.92 -16.49
C GLY A 149 0.38 9.91 -16.18
N ALA A 150 0.81 10.83 -15.32
CA ALA A 150 2.25 11.08 -15.06
C ALA A 150 2.86 10.17 -13.99
N HIS A 151 2.09 9.29 -13.35
CA HIS A 151 2.58 8.49 -12.21
C HIS A 151 2.99 7.07 -12.60
N CYS A 152 2.05 6.27 -13.11
CA CYS A 152 2.30 4.90 -13.56
C CYS A 152 1.28 4.46 -14.62
N ASP A 153 1.63 3.43 -15.36
CA ASP A 153 0.77 2.69 -16.27
C ASP A 153 0.43 1.34 -15.62
N GLU A 154 -0.85 1.08 -15.35
CA GLU A 154 -1.32 -0.18 -14.78
C GLU A 154 -1.67 -1.15 -15.93
N TRP A 155 -0.90 -2.23 -16.06
CA TRP A 155 -1.01 -3.22 -17.11
C TRP A 155 -1.58 -4.53 -16.58
N LEU A 156 -2.67 -4.98 -17.15
CA LEU A 156 -3.33 -6.21 -16.78
C LEU A 156 -3.25 -7.25 -17.91
N LYS A 157 -3.08 -8.51 -17.52
CA LYS A 157 -3.20 -9.68 -18.39
C LYS A 157 -3.76 -10.84 -17.59
N GLU A 158 -4.87 -11.39 -18.06
CA GLU A 158 -5.51 -12.52 -17.39
C GLU A 158 -4.61 -13.77 -17.40
N PRO A 159 -4.73 -14.64 -16.42
CA PRO A 159 -5.71 -14.57 -15.32
C PRO A 159 -5.20 -13.86 -14.05
N VAL A 160 -3.90 -13.46 -13.95
CA VAL A 160 -3.33 -13.03 -12.66
C VAL A 160 -2.35 -11.87 -12.74
N TYR A 161 -1.92 -11.47 -13.92
CA TYR A 161 -0.83 -10.51 -14.07
C TYR A 161 -1.33 -9.08 -13.92
N ASN A 162 -0.74 -8.37 -12.97
CA ASN A 162 -0.90 -6.93 -12.77
C ASN A 162 0.49 -6.33 -12.57
N PHE A 163 0.88 -5.44 -13.49
CA PHE A 163 2.15 -4.71 -13.45
C PHE A 163 1.89 -3.21 -13.44
N GLU A 164 2.42 -2.53 -12.43
CA GLU A 164 2.45 -1.08 -12.36
C GLU A 164 3.81 -0.59 -12.84
N MET A 165 3.85 -0.10 -14.09
CA MET A 165 5.04 0.48 -14.70
C MET A 165 5.12 1.95 -14.32
N HIS A 166 5.93 2.27 -13.30
CA HIS A 166 6.03 3.59 -12.72
C HIS A 166 6.93 4.51 -13.54
N LEU A 167 6.43 5.72 -13.83
CA LEU A 167 7.19 6.82 -14.41
C LEU A 167 7.78 7.71 -13.31
N ASN A 168 7.10 7.77 -12.15
CA ASN A 168 7.49 8.48 -10.94
C ASN A 168 7.01 7.71 -9.71
N LEU A 169 7.72 7.79 -8.59
CA LEU A 169 7.33 7.11 -7.35
C LEU A 169 6.08 7.72 -6.71
N PHE A 170 5.93 9.04 -6.84
CA PHE A 170 4.80 9.79 -6.31
C PHE A 170 4.31 10.80 -7.32
N THR A 171 3.04 11.20 -7.19
CA THR A 171 2.53 12.36 -7.93
C THR A 171 3.01 13.65 -7.27
N PRO A 172 3.10 14.79 -7.99
CA PRO A 172 3.49 16.08 -7.41
C PRO A 172 2.67 16.49 -6.16
N GLY A 173 1.37 16.13 -6.13
CA GLY A 173 0.53 16.38 -4.95
C GLY A 173 0.82 15.47 -3.75
N GLN A 174 1.51 14.35 -3.95
CA GLN A 174 1.93 13.43 -2.91
C GLN A 174 3.35 13.73 -2.42
N ASP A 175 4.22 14.17 -3.32
CA ASP A 175 5.58 14.62 -3.03
C ASP A 175 5.66 16.15 -3.15
N LYS A 176 5.23 16.84 -2.11
CA LYS A 176 5.21 18.30 -2.07
C LYS A 176 6.60 18.94 -2.05
N THR A 177 7.60 18.19 -1.64
CA THR A 177 8.98 18.65 -1.51
C THR A 177 9.79 18.43 -2.78
N GLY A 178 9.27 17.64 -3.73
CA GLY A 178 10.03 17.18 -4.90
C GLY A 178 11.16 16.19 -4.56
N TYR A 179 11.13 15.63 -3.36
CA TYR A 179 12.17 14.75 -2.84
C TYR A 179 12.41 13.52 -3.71
N PHE A 180 11.35 12.96 -4.29
CA PHE A 180 11.40 11.78 -5.14
C PHE A 180 11.48 12.12 -6.64
N GLU A 181 11.47 13.39 -7.04
CA GLU A 181 11.59 13.76 -8.46
C GLU A 181 12.94 13.34 -9.05
N LYS A 182 14.00 13.44 -8.25
CA LYS A 182 15.36 13.05 -8.63
C LYS A 182 15.76 11.66 -8.13
N THR A 183 14.80 10.75 -8.05
CA THR A 183 15.04 9.39 -7.53
C THR A 183 16.24 8.72 -8.17
N LYS A 184 16.43 8.85 -9.49
CA LYS A 184 17.53 8.21 -10.22
C LYS A 184 18.92 8.57 -9.69
N GLU A 185 19.11 9.78 -9.20
CA GLU A 185 20.40 10.27 -8.67
C GLU A 185 20.80 9.58 -7.34
N ARG A 186 19.84 8.97 -6.64
CA ARG A 186 20.01 8.29 -5.35
C ARG A 186 20.10 6.78 -5.47
N LEU A 187 19.99 6.25 -6.69
CA LEU A 187 20.03 4.82 -6.93
C LEU A 187 21.45 4.32 -7.10
N VAL A 188 21.70 3.13 -6.57
CA VAL A 188 22.92 2.36 -6.84
C VAL A 188 22.63 1.31 -7.89
N ARG A 189 23.58 1.10 -8.81
CA ARG A 189 23.46 0.05 -9.81
C ARG A 189 23.72 -1.32 -9.18
N VAL A 190 22.96 -2.32 -9.59
CA VAL A 190 23.19 -3.70 -9.20
C VAL A 190 24.39 -4.24 -9.98
N ASP A 191 25.40 -4.79 -9.31
CA ASP A 191 26.69 -5.16 -9.91
C ASP A 191 26.57 -6.15 -11.08
N GLU A 192 25.67 -7.11 -11.00
CA GLU A 192 25.45 -8.15 -11.99
C GLU A 192 24.57 -7.72 -13.16
N LYS A 193 24.02 -6.51 -13.11
CA LYS A 193 23.08 -5.96 -14.09
C LYS A 193 23.58 -4.65 -14.67
N ARG A 194 23.26 -4.40 -15.95
CA ARG A 194 23.69 -3.15 -16.61
C ARG A 194 22.75 -2.00 -16.34
N TYR A 195 21.45 -2.29 -16.24
CA TYR A 195 20.40 -1.28 -16.19
C TYR A 195 19.47 -1.42 -14.99
N GLU A 196 19.66 -2.44 -14.13
CA GLU A 196 18.95 -2.56 -12.85
C GLU A 196 19.60 -1.65 -11.81
N TYR A 197 18.75 -0.90 -11.13
CA TYR A 197 19.12 -0.03 -10.02
C TYR A 197 18.31 -0.39 -8.79
N ARG A 198 18.82 -0.05 -7.62
CA ARG A 198 18.15 -0.20 -6.32
C ARG A 198 18.41 1.00 -5.44
N PHE A 199 17.58 1.22 -4.48
CA PHE A 199 17.89 2.08 -3.35
C PHE A 199 18.97 1.41 -2.47
N THR A 200 19.71 2.22 -1.68
CA THR A 200 20.37 1.72 -0.48
C THR A 200 19.31 1.20 0.51
N ASP A 201 19.70 0.46 1.53
CA ASP A 201 18.73 -0.03 2.54
C ASP A 201 18.04 1.14 3.26
N GLU A 202 18.75 2.23 3.53
CA GLU A 202 18.19 3.44 4.13
C GLU A 202 17.17 4.13 3.22
N ASP A 203 17.53 4.35 1.95
CA ASP A 203 16.63 4.99 0.99
C ASP A 203 15.42 4.12 0.67
N PHE A 204 15.57 2.79 0.68
CA PHE A 204 14.45 1.88 0.58
C PHE A 204 13.53 1.97 1.80
N TYR A 205 14.08 2.07 3.00
CA TYR A 205 13.29 2.27 4.22
C TYR A 205 12.54 3.61 4.19
N ILE A 206 13.20 4.72 3.80
CA ILE A 206 12.56 6.02 3.62
C ILE A 206 11.40 5.93 2.61
N TYR A 207 11.62 5.23 1.50
CA TYR A 207 10.56 4.99 0.52
C TYR A 207 9.40 4.15 1.07
N MET A 208 9.69 3.10 1.87
CA MET A 208 8.67 2.32 2.56
C MET A 208 7.82 3.20 3.49
N VAL A 209 8.46 4.06 4.29
CA VAL A 209 7.78 5.00 5.18
C VAL A 209 6.90 5.95 4.39
N ALA A 210 7.43 6.59 3.35
CA ALA A 210 6.67 7.53 2.53
C ALA A 210 5.48 6.87 1.83
N HIS A 211 5.66 5.66 1.33
CA HIS A 211 4.59 4.88 0.70
C HIS A 211 3.51 4.47 1.72
N ALA A 212 3.90 3.99 2.89
CA ALA A 212 2.98 3.65 3.98
C ALA A 212 2.21 4.89 4.48
N HIS A 213 2.90 6.03 4.66
CA HIS A 213 2.30 7.29 5.05
C HIS A 213 1.24 7.78 4.05
N LYS A 214 1.54 7.70 2.74
CA LYS A 214 0.58 8.00 1.68
C LYS A 214 -0.73 7.22 1.84
N HIS A 215 -0.63 5.92 2.08
CA HIS A 215 -1.80 5.06 2.27
C HIS A 215 -2.47 5.28 3.62
N TYR A 216 -1.72 5.34 4.71
CA TYR A 216 -2.23 5.56 6.06
C TYR A 216 -3.05 6.86 6.15
N ARG A 217 -2.54 7.95 5.58
CA ARG A 217 -3.28 9.21 5.46
C ARG A 217 -4.34 9.23 4.36
N GLY A 218 -4.39 8.20 3.51
CA GLY A 218 -5.39 7.99 2.45
C GLY A 218 -6.67 7.32 2.95
N GLY A 219 -6.96 6.16 2.41
CA GLY A 219 -8.06 5.29 2.84
C GLY A 219 -7.68 4.35 3.99
N GLY A 220 -6.46 4.41 4.46
CA GLY A 220 -5.84 3.48 5.40
C GLY A 220 -4.90 2.49 4.72
N THR A 221 -4.12 1.80 5.52
CA THR A 221 -3.27 0.67 5.12
C THR A 221 -3.53 -0.52 6.03
N GLY A 222 -3.38 -1.74 5.49
CA GLY A 222 -3.68 -2.96 6.24
C GLY A 222 -2.57 -3.40 7.18
N PHE A 223 -2.88 -4.37 8.02
CA PHE A 223 -1.95 -4.97 8.98
C PHE A 223 -0.68 -5.54 8.31
N ARG A 224 -0.77 -5.95 7.02
CA ARG A 224 0.40 -6.39 6.25
C ARG A 224 1.53 -5.36 6.23
N THR A 225 1.20 -4.06 6.21
CA THR A 225 2.21 -3.00 6.26
C THR A 225 3.03 -3.06 7.56
N LEU A 226 2.38 -3.34 8.70
CA LEU A 226 3.09 -3.50 9.96
C LEU A 226 4.04 -4.71 9.94
N ALA A 227 3.59 -5.82 9.34
CA ALA A 227 4.44 -7.00 9.14
C ALA A 227 5.63 -6.71 8.20
N ASP A 228 5.42 -5.93 7.13
CA ASP A 228 6.49 -5.50 6.22
C ASP A 228 7.55 -4.66 6.96
N PHE A 229 7.14 -3.72 7.85
CA PHE A 229 8.06 -2.95 8.69
C PHE A 229 8.86 -3.86 9.63
N TYR A 230 8.18 -4.74 10.34
CA TYR A 230 8.85 -5.68 11.24
C TYR A 230 9.89 -6.52 10.52
N ILE A 231 9.51 -7.19 9.44
CA ILE A 231 10.40 -8.09 8.70
C ILE A 231 11.61 -7.36 8.11
N PHE A 232 11.41 -6.14 7.60
CA PHE A 232 12.53 -5.35 7.10
C PHE A 232 13.50 -4.96 8.22
N LEU A 233 12.99 -4.46 9.34
CA LEU A 233 13.81 -4.09 10.48
C LEU A 233 14.52 -5.31 11.10
N ASP A 234 13.84 -6.44 11.25
CA ASP A 234 14.43 -7.69 11.74
C ASP A 234 15.70 -8.11 10.95
N LYS A 235 15.74 -7.78 9.65
CA LYS A 235 16.86 -8.14 8.78
C LYS A 235 17.92 -7.06 8.61
N LYS A 236 17.55 -5.80 8.80
CA LYS A 236 18.38 -4.66 8.37
C LYS A 236 18.70 -3.64 9.44
N GLU A 237 17.97 -3.60 10.57
CA GLU A 237 18.06 -2.54 11.58
C GLU A 237 19.48 -2.26 12.03
N GLU A 238 20.28 -3.31 12.28
CA GLU A 238 21.66 -3.16 12.75
C GLU A 238 22.60 -2.48 11.75
N SER A 239 22.27 -2.57 10.45
CA SER A 239 23.06 -1.97 9.35
C SER A 239 22.56 -0.57 8.95
N LEU A 240 21.36 -0.14 9.39
CA LEU A 240 20.76 1.12 9.01
C LEU A 240 21.38 2.33 9.73
N ASN A 241 21.67 3.37 8.97
CA ASN A 241 22.04 4.67 9.52
C ASN A 241 20.78 5.49 9.88
N PHE A 242 20.26 5.29 11.09
CA PHE A 242 19.07 6.03 11.57
C PHE A 242 19.24 7.53 11.68
N ALA A 243 20.45 8.04 11.87
CA ALA A 243 20.69 9.49 11.86
C ALA A 243 20.39 10.07 10.47
N TYR A 244 20.84 9.40 9.41
CA TYR A 244 20.52 9.77 8.04
C TYR A 244 19.01 9.63 7.76
N ILE A 245 18.41 8.49 8.10
CA ILE A 245 16.98 8.22 7.89
C ILE A 245 16.12 9.31 8.56
N THR A 246 16.39 9.62 9.82
CA THR A 246 15.65 10.65 10.58
C THR A 246 15.75 12.02 9.91
N ALA A 247 16.97 12.45 9.56
CA ALA A 247 17.19 13.73 8.90
C ALA A 247 16.44 13.84 7.55
N GLU A 248 16.39 12.75 6.77
CA GLU A 248 15.67 12.74 5.50
C GLU A 248 14.14 12.74 5.72
N LEU A 249 13.65 12.00 6.72
CA LEU A 249 12.22 11.96 7.06
C LEU A 249 11.70 13.25 7.68
N GLU A 250 12.56 13.99 8.39
CA GLU A 250 12.24 15.35 8.87
C GLU A 250 11.98 16.31 7.71
N LYS A 251 12.81 16.27 6.64
CA LYS A 251 12.59 17.06 5.41
C LYS A 251 11.26 16.74 4.76
N LEU A 252 10.81 15.48 4.87
CA LEU A 252 9.53 14.99 4.35
C LEU A 252 8.34 15.26 5.31
N GLY A 253 8.58 15.68 6.56
CA GLY A 253 7.57 15.81 7.61
C GLY A 253 6.95 14.45 7.99
N MET A 254 7.74 13.39 7.99
CA MET A 254 7.29 12.00 8.22
C MET A 254 8.01 11.30 9.39
N ALA A 255 8.87 12.00 10.13
CA ALA A 255 9.64 11.42 11.22
C ALA A 255 8.74 10.84 12.34
N ASP A 256 7.72 11.59 12.78
CA ASP A 256 6.78 11.11 13.81
C ASP A 256 6.01 9.87 13.34
N PHE A 257 5.62 9.82 12.06
CA PHE A 257 4.93 8.66 11.50
C PHE A 257 5.84 7.44 11.43
N GLU A 258 7.09 7.64 11.05
CA GLU A 258 8.10 6.56 11.05
C GLU A 258 8.27 6.01 12.47
N GLN A 259 8.49 6.88 13.44
CA GLN A 259 8.67 6.47 14.84
C GLN A 259 7.46 5.68 15.36
N LEU A 260 6.23 6.13 15.07
CA LEU A 260 5.02 5.41 15.42
C LEU A 260 5.00 4.02 14.77
N MET A 261 5.27 3.91 13.47
CA MET A 261 5.22 2.64 12.74
C MET A 261 6.32 1.69 13.17
N ARG A 262 7.54 2.17 13.36
CA ARG A 262 8.68 1.38 13.84
C ARG A 262 8.42 0.84 15.25
N ASN A 263 8.06 1.72 16.18
CA ASN A 263 7.75 1.30 17.56
C ASN A 263 6.58 0.31 17.58
N THR A 264 5.50 0.59 16.84
CA THR A 264 4.35 -0.31 16.76
C THR A 264 4.76 -1.69 16.23
N ALA A 265 5.59 -1.74 15.18
CA ALA A 265 6.08 -3.01 14.63
C ALA A 265 6.95 -3.77 15.64
N GLN A 266 7.94 -3.11 16.22
CA GLN A 266 8.85 -3.72 17.19
C GLN A 266 8.10 -4.21 18.44
N HIS A 267 7.23 -3.38 19.01
CA HIS A 267 6.47 -3.75 20.21
C HIS A 267 5.43 -4.82 19.95
N PHE A 268 4.72 -4.77 18.79
CA PHE A 268 3.74 -5.79 18.43
C PHE A 268 4.39 -7.16 18.23
N PHE A 269 5.54 -7.19 17.56
CA PHE A 269 6.29 -8.43 17.30
C PHE A 269 7.33 -8.75 18.37
N SER A 270 7.42 -7.99 19.48
CA SER A 270 8.27 -8.33 20.62
C SER A 270 7.73 -9.51 21.42
N GLU A 271 8.55 -10.05 22.32
CA GLU A 271 8.15 -11.19 23.16
C GLU A 271 6.89 -10.92 24.00
N ARG A 272 6.78 -9.74 24.59
CA ARG A 272 5.71 -9.38 25.55
C ARG A 272 4.52 -8.66 24.91
N MET A 273 4.63 -8.21 23.65
CA MET A 273 3.59 -7.46 22.94
C MET A 273 3.00 -6.32 23.80
N GLN A 274 3.84 -5.43 24.27
CA GLN A 274 3.41 -4.26 25.06
C GLN A 274 3.28 -3.05 24.15
N LEU A 275 2.05 -2.61 23.92
CA LEU A 275 1.73 -1.46 23.04
C LEU A 275 1.26 -0.29 23.89
N SER A 276 1.75 0.90 23.59
CA SER A 276 1.20 2.17 24.07
C SER A 276 -0.23 2.37 23.56
N GLU A 277 -0.96 3.33 24.09
CA GLU A 277 -2.31 3.64 23.62
C GLU A 277 -2.30 4.10 22.17
N GLU A 278 -1.32 4.89 21.75
CA GLU A 278 -1.17 5.36 20.37
C GLU A 278 -0.90 4.20 19.41
N GLU A 279 -0.02 3.28 19.76
CA GLU A 279 0.28 2.07 18.99
C GLU A 279 -0.94 1.15 18.89
N GLN A 280 -1.71 0.98 19.97
CA GLN A 280 -2.97 0.22 19.95
C GLN A 280 -3.97 0.84 18.98
N ASN A 281 -4.07 2.17 18.98
CA ASN A 281 -4.95 2.89 18.06
C ASN A 281 -4.48 2.75 16.60
N ALA A 282 -3.17 2.79 16.35
CA ALA A 282 -2.61 2.53 15.02
C ALA A 282 -2.92 1.10 14.53
N VAL A 283 -2.75 0.09 15.37
CA VAL A 283 -3.12 -1.31 15.05
C VAL A 283 -4.61 -1.42 14.76
N LYS A 284 -5.49 -0.88 15.62
CA LYS A 284 -6.95 -0.89 15.39
C LYS A 284 -7.33 -0.20 14.09
N PHE A 285 -6.69 0.92 13.77
CA PHE A 285 -6.91 1.63 12.51
C PHE A 285 -6.51 0.78 11.30
N MET A 286 -5.35 0.14 11.33
CA MET A 286 -4.89 -0.76 10.25
C MET A 286 -5.79 -1.98 10.10
N LEU A 287 -6.24 -2.59 11.21
CA LEU A 287 -7.21 -3.70 11.17
C LEU A 287 -8.56 -3.27 10.60
N GLY A 288 -8.97 -2.03 10.86
CA GLY A 288 -10.20 -1.47 10.28
C GLY A 288 -10.11 -1.14 8.80
N ALA A 289 -8.91 -0.85 8.28
CA ALA A 289 -8.72 -0.35 6.93
C ALA A 289 -8.67 -1.45 5.86
N GLY A 290 -8.11 -2.63 6.18
CA GLY A 290 -7.75 -3.65 5.19
C GLY A 290 -6.59 -3.23 4.30
N THR A 291 -6.14 -4.13 3.43
CA THR A 291 -4.93 -3.89 2.62
C THR A 291 -5.01 -2.67 1.72
N TYR A 292 -6.18 -2.38 1.17
CA TYR A 292 -6.37 -1.32 0.18
C TYR A 292 -7.01 -0.05 0.76
N GLY A 293 -7.16 0.01 2.08
CA GLY A 293 -7.95 1.05 2.73
C GLY A 293 -9.44 0.84 2.53
N ASN A 294 -10.26 1.69 3.14
CA ASN A 294 -11.71 1.63 2.95
C ASN A 294 -12.30 2.99 2.59
N LEU A 295 -13.48 2.95 1.96
CA LEU A 295 -14.14 4.15 1.47
C LEU A 295 -14.60 5.06 2.61
N ASP A 296 -14.92 4.51 3.79
CA ASP A 296 -15.29 5.27 4.98
C ASP A 296 -14.14 6.17 5.49
N ASN A 297 -12.95 5.62 5.59
CA ASN A 297 -11.74 6.36 5.96
C ASN A 297 -11.40 7.42 4.91
N LEU A 298 -11.60 7.09 3.63
CA LEU A 298 -11.39 8.04 2.54
C LEU A 298 -12.38 9.22 2.62
N ILE A 299 -13.65 8.97 2.93
CA ILE A 299 -14.67 10.02 3.11
C ILE A 299 -14.29 10.92 4.28
N LYS A 300 -13.91 10.35 5.43
CA LYS A 300 -13.44 11.11 6.60
C LYS A 300 -12.26 12.01 6.25
N LYS A 301 -11.25 11.46 5.56
CA LYS A 301 -10.09 12.22 5.11
C LYS A 301 -10.49 13.35 4.14
N THR A 302 -11.32 13.02 3.14
CA THR A 302 -11.77 14.00 2.16
C THR A 302 -12.56 15.11 2.84
N GLY A 303 -13.40 14.79 3.83
CA GLY A 303 -14.13 15.76 4.64
C GLY A 303 -13.20 16.74 5.36
N LYS A 304 -12.17 16.21 6.05
CA LYS A 304 -11.14 17.05 6.70
C LYS A 304 -10.40 17.94 5.70
N MET A 305 -9.99 17.39 4.56
CA MET A 305 -9.27 18.13 3.52
C MET A 305 -10.15 19.22 2.86
N LEU A 306 -11.45 18.98 2.79
CA LEU A 306 -12.44 19.95 2.29
C LEU A 306 -12.89 20.92 3.39
N ASN A 307 -12.46 20.76 4.64
CA ASN A 307 -12.93 21.51 5.82
C ASN A 307 -14.45 21.42 5.98
N ALA A 308 -15.05 20.24 5.75
CA ALA A 308 -16.50 20.05 5.74
C ALA A 308 -16.98 19.55 7.10
N ASP A 309 -17.85 20.33 7.76
CA ASP A 309 -18.41 20.03 9.09
C ASP A 309 -19.82 19.42 9.03
N SER A 310 -20.39 19.29 7.83
CA SER A 310 -21.70 18.70 7.58
C SER A 310 -21.73 17.90 6.28
N LYS A 311 -22.74 17.02 6.13
CA LYS A 311 -23.00 16.30 4.86
C LYS A 311 -23.20 17.23 3.68
N ALA A 312 -24.00 18.27 3.87
CA ALA A 312 -24.31 19.24 2.82
C ALA A 312 -23.03 19.96 2.37
N GLU A 313 -22.23 20.40 3.34
CA GLU A 313 -20.95 21.06 3.06
C GLU A 313 -19.95 20.12 2.37
N TYR A 314 -19.87 18.85 2.82
CA TYR A 314 -19.07 17.85 2.14
C TYR A 314 -19.48 17.69 0.68
N LEU A 315 -20.77 17.56 0.39
CA LEU A 315 -21.27 17.41 -0.98
C LEU A 315 -20.99 18.64 -1.83
N ILE A 316 -21.25 19.85 -1.30
CA ILE A 316 -20.95 21.10 -2.01
C ILE A 316 -19.46 21.19 -2.32
N ARG A 317 -18.59 21.04 -1.32
CA ARG A 317 -17.14 21.14 -1.50
C ARG A 317 -16.55 19.97 -2.28
N ARG A 318 -17.25 18.84 -2.32
CA ARG A 318 -16.90 17.70 -3.17
C ARG A 318 -17.09 18.01 -4.66
N PHE A 319 -18.04 18.89 -5.03
CA PHE A 319 -18.22 19.39 -6.39
C PHE A 319 -17.41 20.66 -6.65
N PHE A 320 -17.36 21.58 -5.69
CA PHE A 320 -16.68 22.87 -5.73
C PHE A 320 -15.57 22.92 -4.66
N PRO A 321 -14.42 22.25 -4.89
CA PRO A 321 -13.37 22.22 -3.90
C PRO A 321 -12.72 23.58 -3.68
N THR A 322 -12.08 23.73 -2.50
CA THR A 322 -11.30 24.92 -2.17
C THR A 322 -10.03 25.03 -3.05
N MET A 323 -9.43 26.23 -3.12
CA MET A 323 -8.16 26.43 -3.83
C MET A 323 -7.03 25.55 -3.26
N GLU A 324 -7.04 25.33 -1.93
CA GLU A 324 -6.09 24.41 -1.30
C GLU A 324 -6.19 22.99 -1.88
N TRP A 325 -7.41 22.50 -2.07
CA TRP A 325 -7.65 21.21 -2.72
C TRP A 325 -7.15 21.19 -4.17
N TRP A 326 -7.42 22.25 -4.93
CA TRP A 326 -6.95 22.37 -6.32
C TRP A 326 -5.44 22.36 -6.38
N ASN A 327 -4.77 23.15 -5.56
CA ASN A 327 -3.32 23.23 -5.48
C ASN A 327 -2.68 21.88 -5.09
N TYR A 328 -3.36 21.11 -4.26
CA TYR A 328 -2.90 19.77 -3.87
C TYR A 328 -2.97 18.75 -5.02
N TYR A 329 -4.09 18.70 -5.75
CA TYR A 329 -4.30 17.70 -6.80
C TYR A 329 -3.85 18.17 -8.20
N PHE A 330 -3.75 19.45 -8.42
CA PHE A 330 -3.37 20.11 -9.66
C PHE A 330 -2.36 21.22 -9.38
N PRO A 331 -1.09 20.92 -9.06
CA PRO A 331 -0.09 21.90 -8.59
C PRO A 331 0.09 23.10 -9.53
N LYS A 332 -0.11 22.94 -10.84
CA LYS A 332 -0.05 24.06 -11.78
C LYS A 332 -1.06 25.18 -11.51
N THR A 333 -2.06 24.93 -10.67
CA THR A 333 -3.02 25.98 -10.25
C THR A 333 -2.41 26.95 -9.24
N ILE A 334 -1.26 26.64 -8.62
CA ILE A 334 -0.54 27.55 -7.72
C ILE A 334 -0.09 28.77 -8.53
N ASP A 335 0.61 28.52 -9.65
CA ASP A 335 1.17 29.58 -10.49
C ASP A 335 0.13 30.15 -11.49
N HIS A 336 -0.87 29.33 -11.85
CA HIS A 336 -1.89 29.66 -12.85
C HIS A 336 -3.30 29.33 -12.35
N PRO A 337 -3.90 30.13 -11.45
CA PRO A 337 -5.23 29.85 -10.86
C PRO A 337 -6.35 29.68 -11.88
N VAL A 338 -6.26 30.31 -13.04
CA VAL A 338 -7.24 30.20 -14.14
C VAL A 338 -7.39 28.76 -14.66
N LEU A 339 -6.38 27.91 -14.47
CA LEU A 339 -6.44 26.50 -14.84
C LEU A 339 -7.46 25.69 -14.02
N VAL A 340 -7.97 26.22 -12.93
CA VAL A 340 -9.08 25.60 -12.19
C VAL A 340 -10.29 25.36 -13.11
N ILE A 341 -10.56 26.26 -14.05
CA ILE A 341 -11.71 26.15 -14.97
C ILE A 341 -11.63 24.89 -15.84
N PRO A 342 -10.60 24.70 -16.68
CA PRO A 342 -10.49 23.49 -17.49
C PRO A 342 -10.34 22.22 -16.65
N TYR A 343 -9.63 22.28 -15.53
CA TYR A 343 -9.51 21.14 -14.61
C TYR A 343 -10.83 20.77 -13.93
N PHE A 344 -11.71 21.74 -13.67
CA PHE A 344 -13.05 21.48 -13.16
C PHE A 344 -13.85 20.61 -14.15
N PHE A 345 -13.93 21.00 -15.42
CA PHE A 345 -14.65 20.24 -16.45
C PHE A 345 -14.03 18.85 -16.66
N TYR A 346 -12.71 18.75 -16.72
CA TYR A 346 -11.99 17.48 -16.77
C TYR A 346 -12.38 16.56 -15.60
N ARG A 347 -12.40 17.11 -14.39
CA ARG A 347 -12.75 16.37 -13.17
C ARG A 347 -14.21 15.90 -13.20
N ILE A 348 -15.15 16.76 -13.59
CA ILE A 348 -16.57 16.38 -13.71
C ILE A 348 -16.73 15.27 -14.75
N GLY A 349 -16.10 15.37 -15.90
CA GLY A 349 -16.09 14.31 -16.91
C GLY A 349 -15.61 12.97 -16.33
N ARG A 350 -14.50 12.96 -15.60
CA ARG A 350 -13.99 11.75 -14.93
C ARG A 350 -14.91 11.24 -13.82
N MET A 351 -15.60 12.10 -13.10
CA MET A 351 -16.57 11.69 -12.08
C MET A 351 -17.76 10.94 -12.68
N LEU A 352 -18.21 11.36 -13.86
CA LEU A 352 -19.36 10.78 -14.54
C LEU A 352 -19.02 9.50 -15.34
N THR A 353 -17.76 9.33 -15.73
CA THR A 353 -17.30 8.21 -16.55
C THR A 353 -16.50 7.20 -15.71
N VAL A 354 -15.19 7.40 -15.59
CA VAL A 354 -14.23 6.46 -15.00
C VAL A 354 -14.51 6.17 -13.52
N ARG A 355 -14.99 7.16 -12.75
CA ARG A 355 -15.20 7.04 -11.30
C ARG A 355 -16.68 6.90 -10.91
N ARG A 356 -17.58 6.69 -11.86
CA ARG A 356 -19.04 6.67 -11.64
C ARG A 356 -19.44 5.70 -10.51
N LYS A 357 -19.03 4.44 -10.58
CA LYS A 357 -19.36 3.41 -9.57
C LYS A 357 -18.90 3.85 -8.19
N ARG A 358 -17.65 4.23 -8.07
CA ARG A 358 -17.05 4.66 -6.80
C ARG A 358 -17.78 5.88 -6.20
N ASN A 359 -18.14 6.86 -7.02
CA ASN A 359 -18.85 8.05 -6.55
C ASN A 359 -20.27 7.72 -6.08
N ILE A 360 -20.94 6.76 -6.72
CA ILE A 360 -22.26 6.27 -6.27
C ILE A 360 -22.11 5.57 -4.90
N ASP A 361 -21.12 4.74 -4.71
CA ASP A 361 -20.88 4.05 -3.44
C ASP A 361 -20.50 5.04 -2.33
N GLU A 362 -19.71 6.05 -2.64
CA GLU A 362 -19.38 7.17 -1.75
C GLU A 362 -20.66 7.89 -1.29
N LEU A 363 -21.54 8.25 -2.22
CA LEU A 363 -22.83 8.90 -1.91
C LEU A 363 -23.72 8.03 -1.03
N LYS A 364 -23.82 6.72 -1.31
CA LYS A 364 -24.61 5.79 -0.48
C LYS A 364 -24.10 5.74 0.97
N ILE A 365 -22.79 5.77 1.16
CA ILE A 365 -22.17 5.77 2.50
C ILE A 365 -22.47 7.10 3.20
N ILE A 366 -22.30 8.23 2.51
CA ILE A 366 -22.55 9.57 3.07
C ILE A 366 -24.00 9.71 3.53
N LEU A 367 -24.95 9.26 2.70
CA LEU A 367 -26.38 9.34 3.04
C LEU A 367 -26.73 8.53 4.31
N LYS A 368 -26.03 7.43 4.57
CA LYS A 368 -26.24 6.59 5.76
C LYS A 368 -25.56 7.11 7.03
N LYS A 369 -24.55 7.99 6.93
CA LYS A 369 -23.84 8.54 8.09
C LYS A 369 -24.69 9.53 8.87
N ASN A 370 -24.39 9.67 10.17
CA ASN A 370 -24.98 10.73 11.01
C ASN A 370 -24.19 12.05 10.84
N GLU A 371 -24.85 13.19 10.99
CA GLU A 371 -24.22 14.52 10.91
C GLU A 371 -23.02 14.67 11.87
N ARG A 372 -23.10 14.05 13.05
CA ARG A 372 -22.02 14.09 14.06
C ARG A 372 -20.69 13.48 13.56
N GLU A 373 -20.74 12.59 12.57
CA GLU A 373 -19.56 11.93 12.01
C GLU A 373 -18.77 12.82 11.03
N PHE A 374 -19.35 13.96 10.62
CA PHE A 374 -18.70 14.95 9.76
C PHE A 374 -18.07 16.10 10.54
N ARG A 375 -18.44 16.33 11.80
CA ARG A 375 -17.84 17.38 12.62
C ARG A 375 -16.36 17.05 12.84
N ALA A 376 -15.48 17.87 12.29
CA ALA A 376 -14.05 17.80 12.54
C ALA A 376 -13.81 18.08 14.03
N LYS A 377 -13.34 17.05 14.76
CA LYS A 377 -12.63 17.24 16.03
C LYS A 377 -11.15 17.24 15.76
#